data_668beb65cd19331f7d264a92a3fbf2b6
#
_entry.id   668beb65cd19331f7d264a92a3fbf2b6
#
_cell.length_a   1.000
_cell.length_b   1.000
_cell.length_c   1.000
_cell.angle_alpha   90.00
_cell.angle_beta   90.00
_cell.angle_gamma   90.00
#
_symmetry.space_group_name_H-M   'P 1'
#
loop_
_entity.id
_entity.type
_entity.pdbx_description
1 polymer ?
#
loop_
_entity_poly.entity_id
_entity_poly.type
_entity_poly.pdbx_seq_one_letter_code
_entity_poly.pdbx_strand_id
1 'polypeptide(L)'
;SRLLSFLEREVLAKLHRLVYREDDAFYAAQMHAKDAALGVMTSGGTIANVTALWLARNRACGDNLFALAEQGYRGAVILGSRLMHYSFDKGMDLLGLGARSVWRLDTDEHNRLSLAALEQALQQCRKQKLKVLALVGVAGSTDFGSVDPLPELAAIARREQIHFHVDAAWGGPT
;
A
#
# COMPACT_ATOMS: atom_id res chain seq x y z
N SER A 1 17.96 20.75 7.43
CA SER A 1 19.43 20.72 7.69
C SER A 1 20.00 19.46 7.06
N ARG A 2 21.17 19.56 6.37
CA ARG A 2 21.84 18.40 5.73
C ARG A 2 22.10 17.27 6.72
N LEU A 3 22.42 17.60 7.96
CA LEU A 3 22.66 16.61 9.02
C LEU A 3 21.40 15.80 9.35
N LEU A 4 20.25 16.45 9.47
CA LEU A 4 18.99 15.75 9.78
C LEU A 4 18.59 14.81 8.65
N SER A 5 18.75 15.21 7.39
CA SER A 5 18.45 14.34 6.24
C SER A 5 19.38 13.12 6.19
N PHE A 6 20.63 13.28 6.62
CA PHE A 6 21.58 12.17 6.73
C PHE A 6 21.15 11.16 7.81
N LEU A 7 20.81 11.66 9.00
CA LEU A 7 20.33 10.83 10.11
C LEU A 7 19.02 10.12 9.75
N GLU A 8 18.11 10.81 9.09
CA GLU A 8 16.84 10.21 8.61
C GLU A 8 17.13 9.03 7.68
N ARG A 9 18.02 9.18 6.71
CA ARG A 9 18.40 8.11 5.78
C ARG A 9 19.00 6.90 6.48
N GLU A 10 19.86 7.11 7.47
CA GLU A 10 20.42 6.03 8.26
C GLU A 10 19.35 5.27 9.07
N VAL A 11 18.43 5.99 9.70
CA VAL A 11 17.32 5.38 10.45
C VAL A 11 16.43 4.58 9.51
N LEU A 12 16.06 5.14 8.35
CA LEU A 12 15.27 4.46 7.34
C LEU A 12 15.96 3.19 6.82
N ALA A 13 17.28 3.25 6.58
CA ALA A 13 18.04 2.07 6.16
C ALA A 13 18.04 0.96 7.21
N LYS A 14 18.16 1.31 8.50
CA LYS A 14 18.06 0.34 9.60
C LYS A 14 16.67 -0.29 9.68
N LEU A 15 15.60 0.51 9.58
CA LEU A 15 14.22 0.01 9.57
C LEU A 15 13.94 -0.86 8.33
N HIS A 16 14.41 -0.42 7.16
CA HIS A 16 14.28 -1.19 5.92
C HIS A 16 14.95 -2.56 6.05
N ARG A 17 16.15 -2.61 6.64
CA ARG A 17 16.89 -3.86 6.86
C ARG A 17 16.13 -4.84 7.77
N LEU A 18 15.40 -4.35 8.77
CA LEU A 18 14.58 -5.21 9.64
C LEU A 18 13.44 -5.89 8.88
N VAL A 19 12.85 -5.19 7.90
CA VAL A 19 11.68 -5.67 7.15
C VAL A 19 12.09 -6.48 5.92
N TYR A 20 13.00 -5.94 5.09
CA TYR A 20 13.32 -6.48 3.76
C TYR A 20 14.58 -7.36 3.73
N ARG A 21 15.50 -7.17 4.71
CA ARG A 21 16.69 -8.02 4.90
C ARG A 21 17.57 -8.17 3.65
N GLU A 22 17.73 -7.09 2.88
CA GLU A 22 18.66 -7.04 1.76
C GLU A 22 20.13 -7.16 2.23
N ASP A 23 21.04 -7.42 1.32
CA ASP A 23 22.46 -7.58 1.61
C ASP A 23 23.18 -6.23 1.91
N ASP A 24 24.40 -6.32 2.40
CA ASP A 24 25.19 -5.15 2.77
C ASP A 24 25.55 -4.29 1.54
N ALA A 25 25.73 -4.90 0.36
CA ALA A 25 26.04 -4.19 -0.87
C ALA A 25 24.86 -3.32 -1.31
N PHE A 26 23.63 -3.84 -1.19
CA PHE A 26 22.41 -3.06 -1.44
C PHE A 26 22.35 -1.83 -0.53
N TYR A 27 22.55 -1.99 0.79
CA TYR A 27 22.49 -0.86 1.73
C TYR A 27 23.63 0.14 1.51
N ALA A 28 24.83 -0.32 1.21
CA ALA A 28 25.96 0.56 0.87
C ALA A 28 25.67 1.42 -0.38
N ALA A 29 25.00 0.86 -1.38
CA ALA A 29 24.64 1.57 -2.60
C ALA A 29 23.44 2.52 -2.39
N GLN A 30 22.38 2.08 -1.67
CA GLN A 30 21.11 2.79 -1.63
C GLN A 30 21.02 3.84 -0.52
N MET A 31 21.69 3.65 0.61
CA MET A 31 21.56 4.54 1.77
C MET A 31 21.97 5.99 1.46
N HIS A 32 22.91 6.19 0.55
CA HIS A 32 23.44 7.51 0.16
C HIS A 32 23.16 7.87 -1.31
N ALA A 33 22.37 7.06 -2.02
CA ALA A 33 21.97 7.36 -3.40
C ALA A 33 21.26 8.72 -3.49
N LYS A 34 21.59 9.51 -4.52
CA LYS A 34 21.00 10.87 -4.67
C LYS A 34 19.57 10.85 -5.20
N ASP A 35 19.22 9.82 -5.94
CA ASP A 35 18.00 9.64 -6.72
C ASP A 35 17.06 8.55 -6.16
N ALA A 36 17.44 7.96 -5.02
CA ALA A 36 16.65 6.92 -4.36
C ALA A 36 16.51 7.18 -2.86
N ALA A 37 15.45 6.66 -2.27
CA ALA A 37 15.21 6.65 -0.83
C ALA A 37 14.63 5.29 -0.41
N LEU A 38 15.13 4.76 0.71
CA LEU A 38 14.65 3.50 1.29
C LEU A 38 13.31 3.65 2.04
N GLY A 39 12.82 4.87 2.13
CA GLY A 39 11.58 5.20 2.79
C GLY A 39 11.48 6.70 3.05
N VAL A 40 10.43 7.09 3.76
CA VAL A 40 10.19 8.47 4.18
C VAL A 40 9.61 8.48 5.58
N MET A 41 10.10 9.40 6.43
CA MET A 41 9.50 9.65 7.74
C MET A 41 8.25 10.50 7.57
N THR A 42 7.17 10.11 8.22
CA THR A 42 5.89 10.82 8.18
C THR A 42 5.42 11.17 9.59
N SER A 43 4.49 12.11 9.71
CA SER A 43 3.93 12.54 10.99
C SER A 43 2.91 11.56 11.59
N GLY A 44 2.70 10.41 10.97
CA GLY A 44 1.77 9.38 11.46
C GLY A 44 1.23 8.49 10.34
N GLY A 45 0.54 7.40 10.73
CA GLY A 45 0.04 6.37 9.82
C GLY A 45 -0.88 6.90 8.70
N THR A 46 -1.68 7.93 8.98
CA THR A 46 -2.54 8.54 7.94
C THR A 46 -1.70 9.10 6.79
N ILE A 47 -0.66 9.86 7.08
CA ILE A 47 0.22 10.43 6.03
C ILE A 47 1.05 9.34 5.38
N ALA A 48 1.47 8.32 6.12
CA ALA A 48 2.13 7.15 5.55
C ALA A 48 1.24 6.44 4.52
N ASN A 49 -0.02 6.16 4.86
CA ASN A 49 -0.99 5.54 3.96
C ASN A 49 -1.29 6.42 2.74
N VAL A 50 -1.48 7.73 2.92
CA VAL A 50 -1.68 8.68 1.80
C VAL A 50 -0.47 8.67 0.87
N THR A 51 0.75 8.68 1.41
CA THR A 51 1.99 8.63 0.63
C THR A 51 2.09 7.34 -0.18
N ALA A 52 1.78 6.20 0.44
CA ALA A 52 1.78 4.91 -0.24
C ALA A 52 0.73 4.84 -1.37
N LEU A 53 -0.47 5.36 -1.12
CA LEU A 53 -1.53 5.44 -2.14
C LEU A 53 -1.15 6.38 -3.29
N TRP A 54 -0.50 7.50 -2.99
CA TRP A 54 0.02 8.41 -4.00
C TRP A 54 1.05 7.74 -4.90
N LEU A 55 1.99 6.99 -4.32
CA LEU A 55 2.96 6.19 -5.08
C LEU A 55 2.28 5.11 -5.93
N ALA A 56 1.31 4.40 -5.37
CA ALA A 56 0.54 3.38 -6.09
C ALA A 56 -0.20 3.98 -7.29
N ARG A 57 -0.86 5.13 -7.10
CA ARG A 57 -1.54 5.88 -8.16
C ARG A 57 -0.57 6.29 -9.27
N ASN A 58 0.54 6.93 -8.90
CA ASN A 58 1.52 7.44 -9.87
C ASN A 58 2.18 6.28 -10.64
N ARG A 59 2.42 5.14 -9.98
CA ARG A 59 2.93 3.94 -10.64
C ARG A 59 1.94 3.37 -11.68
N ALA A 60 0.64 3.46 -11.41
CA ALA A 60 -0.41 2.94 -12.28
C ALA A 60 -0.78 3.89 -13.42
N CYS A 61 -0.72 5.21 -13.18
CA CYS A 61 -1.26 6.26 -14.05
C CYS A 61 -0.19 7.23 -14.56
N GLY A 62 1.08 7.11 -14.11
CA GLY A 62 2.06 8.17 -14.30
C GLY A 62 1.64 9.42 -13.51
N ASP A 63 1.85 10.59 -14.07
CA ASP A 63 1.50 11.89 -13.50
C ASP A 63 0.07 12.36 -13.84
N ASN A 64 -0.65 11.57 -14.66
CA ASN A 64 -1.93 11.97 -15.22
C ASN A 64 -3.01 10.89 -15.06
N LEU A 65 -4.09 11.21 -14.32
CA LEU A 65 -5.23 10.29 -14.15
C LEU A 65 -5.97 9.98 -15.46
N PHE A 66 -5.89 10.82 -16.48
CA PHE A 66 -6.49 10.56 -17.79
C PHE A 66 -5.86 9.34 -18.50
N ALA A 67 -4.62 9.00 -18.15
CA ALA A 67 -3.96 7.80 -18.67
C ALA A 67 -4.72 6.50 -18.36
N LEU A 68 -5.53 6.46 -17.30
CA LEU A 68 -6.42 5.32 -17.03
C LEU A 68 -7.49 5.14 -18.09
N ALA A 69 -8.11 6.25 -18.53
CA ALA A 69 -9.13 6.22 -19.59
C ALA A 69 -8.50 5.82 -20.93
N GLU A 70 -7.30 6.31 -21.23
CA GLU A 70 -6.53 5.94 -22.44
C GLU A 70 -6.17 4.45 -22.44
N GLN A 71 -5.92 3.86 -21.27
CA GLN A 71 -5.72 2.42 -21.10
C GLN A 71 -7.03 1.60 -21.09
N GLY A 72 -8.18 2.26 -21.26
CA GLY A 72 -9.50 1.62 -21.33
C GLY A 72 -10.16 1.37 -19.97
N TYR A 73 -9.60 1.90 -18.87
CA TYR A 73 -10.23 1.82 -17.55
C TYR A 73 -11.29 2.92 -17.35
N ARG A 74 -12.36 2.59 -16.62
CA ARG A 74 -13.45 3.51 -16.28
C ARG A 74 -13.25 4.20 -14.93
N GLY A 75 -12.26 3.78 -14.17
CA GLY A 75 -11.94 4.29 -12.84
C GLY A 75 -10.88 3.45 -12.18
N ALA A 76 -10.57 3.79 -10.94
CA ALA A 76 -9.57 3.11 -10.15
C ALA A 76 -10.08 2.85 -8.73
N VAL A 77 -9.62 1.76 -8.12
CA VAL A 77 -9.99 1.34 -6.77
C VAL A 77 -8.78 0.84 -6.00
N ILE A 78 -8.89 0.80 -4.69
CA ILE A 78 -8.04 0.00 -3.83
C ILE A 78 -8.90 -1.09 -3.17
N LEU A 79 -8.27 -2.23 -2.90
CA LEU A 79 -8.93 -3.38 -2.27
C LEU A 79 -8.27 -3.66 -0.92
N GLY A 80 -9.06 -4.01 0.08
CA GLY A 80 -8.57 -4.47 1.38
C GLY A 80 -9.72 -4.86 2.30
N SER A 81 -9.44 -5.31 3.51
CA SER A 81 -10.47 -5.76 4.43
C SER A 81 -11.36 -4.60 4.92
N ARG A 82 -12.58 -4.94 5.35
CA ARG A 82 -13.46 -3.97 6.02
C ARG A 82 -12.86 -3.37 7.30
N LEU A 83 -11.77 -3.96 7.80
CA LEU A 83 -11.05 -3.49 8.98
C LEU A 83 -9.91 -2.51 8.65
N MET A 84 -9.74 -2.14 7.37
CA MET A 84 -8.83 -1.06 7.01
C MET A 84 -9.17 0.23 7.75
N HIS A 85 -8.13 0.92 8.20
CA HIS A 85 -8.28 2.22 8.85
C HIS A 85 -8.94 3.25 7.91
N TYR A 86 -9.73 4.17 8.46
CA TYR A 86 -10.44 5.20 7.68
C TYR A 86 -9.53 6.20 6.94
N SER A 87 -8.21 6.19 7.23
CA SER A 87 -7.23 7.00 6.50
C SER A 87 -7.20 6.67 5.00
N PHE A 88 -7.59 5.45 4.61
CA PHE A 88 -7.68 5.07 3.20
C PHE A 88 -8.80 5.82 2.48
N ASP A 89 -9.96 6.03 3.11
CA ASP A 89 -11.04 6.85 2.53
C ASP A 89 -10.59 8.28 2.32
N LYS A 90 -9.95 8.88 3.34
CA LYS A 90 -9.38 10.23 3.26
C LYS A 90 -8.27 10.32 2.20
N GLY A 91 -7.41 9.30 2.13
CA GLY A 91 -6.33 9.25 1.15
C GLY A 91 -6.85 9.23 -0.28
N MET A 92 -7.84 8.37 -0.56
CA MET A 92 -8.44 8.28 -1.89
C MET A 92 -9.21 9.55 -2.27
N ASP A 93 -9.84 10.19 -1.30
CA ASP A 93 -10.52 11.48 -1.50
C ASP A 93 -9.50 12.59 -1.82
N LEU A 94 -8.45 12.74 -1.02
CA LEU A 94 -7.35 13.69 -1.23
C LEU A 94 -6.65 13.51 -2.59
N LEU A 95 -6.55 12.27 -3.06
CA LEU A 95 -5.94 11.95 -4.35
C LEU A 95 -6.89 12.17 -5.56
N GLY A 96 -8.11 12.67 -5.31
CA GLY A 96 -9.09 12.97 -6.35
C GLY A 96 -9.81 11.75 -6.91
N LEU A 97 -9.73 10.61 -6.22
CA LEU A 97 -10.37 9.34 -6.63
C LEU A 97 -11.69 9.10 -5.91
N GLY A 98 -11.89 9.77 -4.77
CA GLY A 98 -13.09 9.68 -3.94
C GLY A 98 -13.14 8.44 -3.05
N ALA A 99 -13.81 8.56 -1.90
CA ALA A 99 -13.91 7.48 -0.90
C ALA A 99 -14.62 6.22 -1.45
N ARG A 100 -15.49 6.34 -2.46
CA ARG A 100 -16.14 5.19 -3.11
C ARG A 100 -15.17 4.27 -3.85
N SER A 101 -13.94 4.72 -4.09
CA SER A 101 -12.87 3.92 -4.69
C SER A 101 -12.16 3.01 -3.67
N VAL A 102 -12.55 3.06 -2.39
CA VAL A 102 -12.09 2.13 -1.35
C VAL A 102 -13.07 0.97 -1.27
N TRP A 103 -12.68 -0.20 -1.77
CA TRP A 103 -13.50 -1.40 -1.69
C TRP A 103 -13.12 -2.19 -0.45
N ARG A 104 -14.05 -2.21 0.50
CA ARG A 104 -13.91 -2.92 1.77
C ARG A 104 -14.50 -4.31 1.63
N LEU A 105 -13.63 -5.32 1.68
CA LEU A 105 -13.98 -6.72 1.47
C LEU A 105 -14.26 -7.43 2.79
N ASP A 106 -15.04 -8.49 2.74
CA ASP A 106 -15.36 -9.30 3.89
C ASP A 106 -14.13 -9.98 4.49
N THR A 107 -14.22 -10.28 5.77
CA THR A 107 -13.21 -10.99 6.53
C THR A 107 -13.62 -12.45 6.76
N ASP A 108 -12.63 -13.28 7.05
CA ASP A 108 -12.85 -14.64 7.56
C ASP A 108 -13.24 -14.66 9.04
N GLU A 109 -13.44 -15.84 9.61
CA GLU A 109 -13.80 -16.04 11.03
C GLU A 109 -12.73 -15.55 12.02
N HIS A 110 -11.50 -15.32 11.55
CA HIS A 110 -10.40 -14.77 12.33
C HIS A 110 -10.22 -13.26 12.14
N ASN A 111 -11.19 -12.56 11.57
CA ASN A 111 -11.14 -11.14 11.24
C ASN A 111 -9.96 -10.76 10.31
N ARG A 112 -9.59 -11.65 9.38
CA ARG A 112 -8.57 -11.42 8.35
C ARG A 112 -9.24 -11.27 6.99
N LEU A 113 -8.65 -10.55 6.06
CA LEU A 113 -9.14 -10.41 4.69
C LEU A 113 -9.44 -11.80 4.08
N SER A 114 -10.68 -12.01 3.67
CA SER A 114 -11.09 -13.24 2.98
C SER A 114 -10.48 -13.30 1.58
N LEU A 115 -9.65 -14.33 1.32
CA LEU A 115 -9.07 -14.54 0.00
C LEU A 115 -10.13 -14.82 -1.06
N ALA A 116 -11.23 -15.49 -0.70
CA ALA A 116 -12.35 -15.73 -1.60
C ALA A 116 -13.05 -14.42 -2.00
N ALA A 117 -13.29 -13.51 -1.02
CA ALA A 117 -13.86 -12.19 -1.29
C ALA A 117 -12.92 -11.35 -2.17
N LEU A 118 -11.59 -11.45 -1.96
CA LEU A 118 -10.61 -10.77 -2.80
C LEU A 118 -10.65 -11.25 -4.25
N GLU A 119 -10.67 -12.56 -4.49
CA GLU A 119 -10.75 -13.11 -5.85
C GLU A 119 -12.04 -12.67 -6.57
N GLN A 120 -13.17 -12.66 -5.86
CA GLN A 120 -14.44 -12.15 -6.40
C GLN A 120 -14.34 -10.65 -6.76
N ALA A 121 -13.74 -9.84 -5.89
CA ALA A 121 -13.55 -8.41 -6.13
C ALA A 121 -12.63 -8.16 -7.35
N LEU A 122 -11.56 -8.92 -7.51
CA LEU A 122 -10.68 -8.83 -8.67
C LEU A 122 -11.43 -9.17 -9.97
N GLN A 123 -12.26 -10.21 -9.97
CA GLN A 123 -13.11 -10.52 -11.12
C GLN A 123 -14.10 -9.40 -11.44
N GLN A 124 -14.70 -8.79 -10.41
CA GLN A 124 -15.62 -7.67 -10.56
C GLN A 124 -14.92 -6.44 -11.12
N CYS A 125 -13.71 -6.12 -10.65
CA CYS A 125 -12.89 -5.04 -11.19
C CYS A 125 -12.61 -5.23 -12.69
N ARG A 126 -12.25 -6.46 -13.11
CA ARG A 126 -12.04 -6.77 -14.54
C ARG A 126 -13.31 -6.56 -15.37
N LYS A 127 -14.47 -7.06 -14.90
CA LYS A 127 -15.77 -6.89 -15.57
C LYS A 127 -16.18 -5.42 -15.70
N GLN A 128 -15.91 -4.61 -14.68
CA GLN A 128 -16.23 -3.18 -14.66
C GLN A 128 -15.16 -2.29 -15.30
N LYS A 129 -14.06 -2.87 -15.76
CA LYS A 129 -12.89 -2.14 -16.27
C LYS A 129 -12.33 -1.14 -15.26
N LEU A 130 -12.18 -1.56 -14.00
CA LEU A 130 -11.57 -0.77 -12.95
C LEU A 130 -10.10 -1.18 -12.77
N LYS A 131 -9.22 -0.18 -12.67
CA LYS A 131 -7.82 -0.40 -12.31
C LYS A 131 -7.70 -0.58 -10.81
N VAL A 132 -7.15 -1.69 -10.38
CA VAL A 132 -6.78 -1.86 -8.97
C VAL A 132 -5.41 -1.20 -8.77
N LEU A 133 -5.39 -0.09 -8.02
CA LEU A 133 -4.16 0.67 -7.73
C LEU A 133 -3.32 -0.01 -6.66
N ALA A 134 -3.98 -0.48 -5.60
CA ALA A 134 -3.32 -1.15 -4.50
C ALA A 134 -4.19 -2.26 -3.90
N LEU A 135 -3.53 -3.32 -3.46
CA LEU A 135 -4.05 -4.28 -2.50
C LEU A 135 -3.48 -3.92 -1.13
N VAL A 136 -4.34 -3.72 -0.16
CA VAL A 136 -3.97 -3.35 1.21
C VAL A 136 -4.11 -4.55 2.12
N GLY A 137 -3.01 -4.96 2.74
CA GLY A 137 -3.01 -5.89 3.86
C GLY A 137 -2.84 -5.12 5.18
N VAL A 138 -3.50 -5.56 6.23
CA VAL A 138 -3.41 -4.96 7.56
C VAL A 138 -2.58 -5.86 8.47
N ALA A 139 -1.53 -5.32 9.07
CA ALA A 139 -0.75 -5.97 10.11
C ALA A 139 -1.09 -5.35 11.47
N GLY A 140 -2.08 -5.91 12.14
CA GLY A 140 -2.64 -5.38 13.38
C GLY A 140 -3.80 -4.40 13.13
N SER A 141 -5.02 -4.95 12.97
CA SER A 141 -6.22 -4.12 12.84
C SER A 141 -6.54 -3.38 14.14
N THR A 142 -7.09 -2.17 14.03
CA THR A 142 -7.37 -1.30 15.18
C THR A 142 -8.31 -1.96 16.19
N ASP A 143 -9.33 -2.67 15.70
CA ASP A 143 -10.37 -3.22 16.57
C ASP A 143 -10.01 -4.58 17.17
N PHE A 144 -9.27 -5.42 16.44
CA PHE A 144 -9.04 -6.82 16.80
C PHE A 144 -7.56 -7.21 16.89
N GLY A 145 -6.63 -6.34 16.46
CA GLY A 145 -5.22 -6.69 16.35
C GLY A 145 -4.94 -7.79 15.33
N SER A 146 -5.92 -8.16 14.50
CA SER A 146 -5.78 -9.24 13.51
C SER A 146 -4.77 -8.86 12.44
N VAL A 147 -4.05 -9.88 11.94
CA VAL A 147 -3.09 -9.74 10.84
C VAL A 147 -3.63 -10.49 9.64
N ASP A 148 -3.77 -9.78 8.52
CA ASP A 148 -4.20 -10.36 7.24
C ASP A 148 -3.22 -11.43 6.75
N PRO A 149 -3.62 -12.36 5.87
CA PRO A 149 -2.75 -13.39 5.31
C PRO A 149 -1.76 -12.76 4.32
N LEU A 150 -0.79 -12.00 4.85
CA LEU A 150 0.14 -11.17 4.07
C LEU A 150 0.93 -11.92 2.99
N PRO A 151 1.44 -13.15 3.24
CA PRO A 151 2.14 -13.91 2.20
C PRO A 151 1.26 -14.22 0.99
N GLU A 152 0.02 -14.64 1.22
CA GLU A 152 -0.97 -14.96 0.19
C GLU A 152 -1.38 -13.69 -0.57
N LEU A 153 -1.62 -12.59 0.15
CA LEU A 153 -1.94 -11.30 -0.45
C LEU A 153 -0.79 -10.79 -1.33
N ALA A 154 0.45 -10.93 -0.88
CA ALA A 154 1.64 -10.57 -1.66
C ALA A 154 1.76 -11.41 -2.93
N ALA A 155 1.47 -12.71 -2.86
CA ALA A 155 1.46 -13.60 -4.02
C ALA A 155 0.38 -13.19 -5.05
N ILE A 156 -0.83 -12.87 -4.57
CA ILE A 156 -1.92 -12.37 -5.42
C ILE A 156 -1.54 -11.02 -6.04
N ALA A 157 -1.04 -10.07 -5.25
CA ALA A 157 -0.64 -8.76 -5.75
C ALA A 157 0.43 -8.86 -6.84
N ARG A 158 1.40 -9.78 -6.68
CA ARG A 158 2.43 -10.05 -7.69
C ARG A 158 1.83 -10.65 -8.96
N ARG A 159 0.96 -11.65 -8.84
CA ARG A 159 0.25 -12.28 -9.96
C ARG A 159 -0.55 -11.26 -10.78
N GLU A 160 -1.26 -10.37 -10.09
CA GLU A 160 -2.11 -9.35 -10.71
C GLU A 160 -1.37 -8.05 -11.08
N GLN A 161 -0.06 -7.95 -10.78
CA GLN A 161 0.76 -6.75 -10.97
C GLN A 161 0.16 -5.50 -10.28
N ILE A 162 -0.37 -5.68 -9.07
CA ILE A 162 -0.95 -4.65 -8.22
C ILE A 162 0.10 -4.21 -7.19
N HIS A 163 0.12 -2.92 -6.85
CA HIS A 163 0.92 -2.44 -5.73
C HIS A 163 0.43 -3.06 -4.43
N PHE A 164 1.31 -3.73 -3.69
CA PHE A 164 0.99 -4.29 -2.39
C PHE A 164 1.42 -3.32 -1.29
N HIS A 165 0.47 -2.86 -0.50
CA HIS A 165 0.71 -2.00 0.66
C HIS A 165 0.35 -2.75 1.93
N VAL A 166 1.23 -2.72 2.92
CA VAL A 166 0.95 -3.27 4.25
C VAL A 166 0.82 -2.10 5.23
N ASP A 167 -0.41 -1.88 5.74
CA ASP A 167 -0.63 -0.99 6.87
C ASP A 167 -0.20 -1.71 8.14
N ALA A 168 0.99 -1.39 8.60
CA ALA A 168 1.61 -1.95 9.79
C ALA A 168 1.81 -0.86 10.87
N ALA A 169 0.98 0.18 10.86
CA ALA A 169 1.08 1.30 11.78
C ALA A 169 0.94 0.87 13.25
N TRP A 170 0.18 -0.18 13.50
CA TRP A 170 0.02 -0.78 14.84
C TRP A 170 0.92 -1.99 15.05
N GLY A 171 0.86 -2.99 14.20
CA GLY A 171 1.50 -4.29 14.37
C GLY A 171 2.90 -4.42 13.75
N GLY A 172 3.45 -3.38 13.13
CA GLY A 172 4.75 -3.46 12.49
C GLY A 172 5.92 -3.80 13.43
N PRO A 173 5.98 -3.25 14.65
CA PRO A 173 7.04 -3.54 15.61
C PRO A 173 6.84 -4.85 16.39
N THR A 174 5.70 -5.50 16.30
CA THR A 174 5.36 -6.74 17.02
C THR A 174 5.53 -7.96 16.13
#